data_a3b31c1b34a5043798001600fce3f06b
#
_entry.id   a3b31c1b34a5043798001600fce3f06b
#
_cell.length_a   1.000
_cell.length_b   1.000
_cell.length_c   1.000
_cell.angle_alpha   90.00
_cell.angle_beta   90.00
_cell.angle_gamma   90.00
#
_symmetry.space_group_name_H-M   'P 1'
#
loop_
_entity.id
_entity.type
_entity.pdbx_description
1 polymer ?
#
loop_
_entity_poly.entity_id
_entity_poly.type
_entity_poly.pdbx_seq_one_letter_code
_entity_poly.pdbx_strand_id
1 'polypeptide(L)'
;MLDFKGETLNYDLPVSLPKADMQSKEAIDIYQLIIHAFTEAGYEYEYNEEEKCFVFTREDDELTYTFSVDVGLVSGDGNIVNWLGVWTTIEDEDFETENEDKIYTTTDDGKLLTYEEIFSNAGSIIQIVENDITEEFYDEKRENL
;
A
#
# COMPACT_ATOMS: atom_id res chain seq x y z
N MET A 1 -12.23 9.41 -11.37
CA MET A 1 -12.83 8.06 -11.49
C MET A 1 -12.02 7.22 -12.46
N LEU A 2 -11.69 6.02 -12.05
CA LEU A 2 -10.91 5.08 -12.85
C LEU A 2 -11.79 3.87 -13.20
N ASP A 3 -11.86 3.52 -14.48
CA ASP A 3 -12.52 2.27 -14.89
C ASP A 3 -11.44 1.18 -14.93
N PHE A 4 -11.60 0.18 -14.10
CA PHE A 4 -10.62 -0.89 -13.95
C PHE A 4 -11.34 -2.22 -13.83
N LYS A 5 -11.09 -3.14 -14.77
CA LYS A 5 -11.70 -4.47 -14.81
C LYS A 5 -13.22 -4.46 -14.72
N GLY A 6 -13.85 -3.50 -15.39
CA GLY A 6 -15.30 -3.39 -15.42
C GLY A 6 -15.92 -2.70 -14.21
N GLU A 7 -15.11 -2.25 -13.28
CA GLU A 7 -15.56 -1.52 -12.09
C GLU A 7 -15.07 -0.07 -12.16
N THR A 8 -15.89 0.84 -11.66
CA THR A 8 -15.48 2.24 -11.54
C THR A 8 -14.93 2.46 -10.14
N LEU A 9 -13.63 2.78 -10.06
CA LEU A 9 -12.97 3.06 -8.80
C LEU A 9 -13.03 4.55 -8.52
N ASN A 10 -13.52 4.91 -7.34
CA ASN A 10 -13.65 6.31 -6.93
C ASN A 10 -13.54 6.42 -5.41
N TYR A 11 -12.42 5.93 -4.87
CA TYR A 11 -12.14 6.05 -3.44
C TYR A 11 -11.80 7.50 -3.13
N ASP A 12 -12.20 7.95 -1.95
CA ASP A 12 -11.91 9.30 -1.49
C ASP A 12 -10.41 9.48 -1.25
N LEU A 13 -9.83 10.48 -1.90
CA LEU A 13 -8.44 10.86 -1.69
C LEU A 13 -8.39 12.12 -0.83
N PRO A 14 -7.43 12.20 0.10
CA PRO A 14 -7.32 13.37 0.97
C PRO A 14 -6.90 14.60 0.18
N VAL A 15 -7.47 15.77 0.54
CA VAL A 15 -7.11 17.04 -0.11
C VAL A 15 -5.70 17.47 0.24
N SER A 16 -5.09 16.87 1.26
CA SER A 16 -3.73 17.16 1.70
C SER A 16 -2.65 16.35 0.99
N LEU A 17 -3.01 15.54 -0.01
CA LEU A 17 -2.02 14.88 -0.86
C LEU A 17 -1.11 15.92 -1.52
N PRO A 18 0.14 15.56 -1.84
CA PRO A 18 1.02 16.48 -2.57
C PRO A 18 0.31 17.06 -3.79
N LYS A 19 0.48 18.36 -3.98
CA LYS A 19 -0.21 19.08 -5.06
C LYS A 19 0.09 18.49 -6.44
N ALA A 20 1.35 18.10 -6.66
CA ALA A 20 1.76 17.49 -7.93
C ALA A 20 1.00 16.18 -8.18
N ASP A 21 0.80 15.38 -7.14
CA ASP A 21 0.05 14.13 -7.24
C ASP A 21 -1.40 14.37 -7.62
N MET A 22 -2.02 15.40 -7.03
CA MET A 22 -3.43 15.74 -7.30
C MET A 22 -3.65 16.28 -8.71
N GLN A 23 -2.60 16.74 -9.37
CA GLN A 23 -2.66 17.25 -10.74
C GLN A 23 -2.31 16.17 -11.76
N SER A 24 -1.80 15.05 -11.34
CA SER A 24 -1.42 13.94 -12.22
C SER A 24 -2.52 12.90 -12.25
N LYS A 25 -3.09 12.68 -13.45
CA LYS A 25 -4.10 11.64 -13.63
C LYS A 25 -3.54 10.26 -13.28
N GLU A 26 -2.30 10.00 -13.68
CA GLU A 26 -1.64 8.72 -13.43
C GLU A 26 -1.46 8.49 -11.93
N ALA A 27 -1.06 9.51 -11.19
CA ALA A 27 -0.89 9.39 -9.73
C ALA A 27 -2.22 9.12 -9.04
N ILE A 28 -3.27 9.83 -9.42
CA ILE A 28 -4.61 9.63 -8.88
C ILE A 28 -5.08 8.20 -9.15
N ASP A 29 -4.90 7.73 -10.39
CA ASP A 29 -5.29 6.37 -10.77
C ASP A 29 -4.51 5.32 -9.98
N ILE A 30 -3.21 5.53 -9.77
CA ILE A 30 -2.37 4.60 -9.00
C ILE A 30 -2.85 4.51 -7.54
N TYR A 31 -3.17 5.64 -6.92
CA TYR A 31 -3.72 5.61 -5.57
C TYR A 31 -5.04 4.85 -5.52
N GLN A 32 -5.91 5.04 -6.50
CA GLN A 32 -7.17 4.29 -6.59
C GLN A 32 -6.91 2.79 -6.65
N LEU A 33 -5.92 2.37 -7.45
CA LEU A 33 -5.57 0.96 -7.59
C LEU A 33 -5.04 0.37 -6.29
N ILE A 34 -4.18 1.10 -5.59
CA ILE A 34 -3.60 0.66 -4.32
C ILE A 34 -4.69 0.50 -3.27
N ILE A 35 -5.56 1.50 -3.13
CA ILE A 35 -6.66 1.44 -2.18
C ILE A 35 -7.57 0.26 -2.51
N HIS A 36 -7.84 0.05 -3.80
CA HIS A 36 -8.69 -1.06 -4.23
C HIS A 36 -8.08 -2.42 -3.88
N ALA A 37 -6.77 -2.59 -4.06
CA ALA A 37 -6.09 -3.84 -3.72
C ALA A 37 -6.25 -4.17 -2.23
N PHE A 38 -6.07 -3.19 -1.35
CA PHE A 38 -6.24 -3.39 0.08
C PHE A 38 -7.69 -3.60 0.48
N THR A 39 -8.60 -2.85 -0.13
CA THR A 39 -10.04 -2.98 0.15
C THR A 39 -10.55 -4.37 -0.24
N GLU A 40 -10.12 -4.87 -1.39
CA GLU A 40 -10.49 -6.22 -1.84
C GLU A 40 -9.93 -7.31 -0.91
N ALA A 41 -8.82 -7.03 -0.23
CA ALA A 41 -8.24 -7.95 0.74
C ALA A 41 -8.83 -7.81 2.14
N GLY A 42 -9.85 -6.97 2.31
CA GLY A 42 -10.55 -6.81 3.58
C GLY A 42 -10.01 -5.73 4.50
N TYR A 43 -9.19 -4.84 3.99
CA TYR A 43 -8.59 -3.76 4.78
C TYR A 43 -9.45 -2.51 4.75
N GLU A 44 -9.45 -1.78 5.86
CA GLU A 44 -10.00 -0.43 5.95
C GLU A 44 -8.87 0.55 5.72
N TYR A 45 -9.17 1.72 5.16
CA TYR A 45 -8.12 2.70 4.91
C TYR A 45 -8.46 4.06 5.52
N GLU A 46 -7.39 4.77 5.88
CA GLU A 46 -7.46 6.16 6.29
C GLU A 46 -6.16 6.84 5.87
N TYR A 47 -6.13 8.17 5.93
CA TYR A 47 -4.92 8.93 5.61
C TYR A 47 -4.35 9.54 6.88
N ASN A 48 -3.07 9.32 7.12
CA ASN A 48 -2.34 9.94 8.23
C ASN A 48 -1.63 11.19 7.72
N GLU A 49 -2.15 12.36 8.07
CA GLU A 49 -1.61 13.62 7.61
C GLU A 49 -0.23 13.95 8.20
N GLU A 50 0.04 13.51 9.42
CA GLU A 50 1.33 13.75 10.06
C GLU A 50 2.45 12.96 9.40
N GLU A 51 2.19 11.68 9.15
CA GLU A 51 3.17 10.78 8.54
C GLU A 51 3.13 10.82 7.01
N LYS A 52 2.11 11.44 6.44
CA LYS A 52 1.89 11.54 4.98
C LYS A 52 1.90 10.17 4.31
N CYS A 53 1.01 9.31 4.79
CA CYS A 53 0.85 7.97 4.24
C CYS A 53 -0.59 7.52 4.35
N PHE A 54 -0.97 6.59 3.47
CA PHE A 54 -2.22 5.84 3.62
C PHE A 54 -1.99 4.72 4.61
N VAL A 55 -2.92 4.52 5.53
CA VAL A 55 -2.84 3.45 6.53
C VAL A 55 -3.99 2.48 6.26
N PHE A 56 -3.63 1.21 6.08
CA PHE A 56 -4.57 0.14 5.85
C PHE A 56 -4.52 -0.84 7.01
N THR A 57 -5.66 -1.14 7.60
CA THR A 57 -5.73 -1.96 8.81
C THR A 57 -6.73 -3.10 8.63
N ARG A 58 -6.33 -4.30 9.04
CA ARG A 58 -7.22 -5.47 9.11
C ARG A 58 -6.94 -6.21 10.41
N GLU A 59 -8.00 -6.58 11.10
CA GLU A 59 -7.91 -7.39 12.30
C GLU A 59 -8.42 -8.79 11.98
N ASP A 60 -7.69 -9.79 12.45
CA ASP A 60 -8.02 -11.18 12.30
C ASP A 60 -7.80 -11.84 13.66
N ASP A 61 -8.86 -12.35 14.27
CA ASP A 61 -8.91 -13.00 15.59
C ASP A 61 -7.84 -12.55 16.61
N GLU A 62 -6.59 -12.87 16.37
CA GLU A 62 -5.48 -12.60 17.29
C GLU A 62 -4.51 -11.54 16.80
N LEU A 63 -4.51 -11.25 15.51
CA LEU A 63 -3.50 -10.38 14.90
C LEU A 63 -4.11 -9.12 14.31
N THR A 64 -3.34 -8.05 14.40
CA THR A 64 -3.63 -6.79 13.68
C THR A 64 -2.56 -6.57 12.63
N TYR A 65 -3.00 -6.39 11.39
CA TYR A 65 -2.13 -6.06 10.25
C TYR A 65 -2.29 -4.59 9.94
N THR A 66 -1.19 -3.85 9.92
CA THR A 66 -1.21 -2.43 9.55
C THR A 66 -0.17 -2.19 8.47
N PHE A 67 -0.63 -1.69 7.32
CA PHE A 67 0.25 -1.30 6.23
C PHE A 67 0.22 0.21 6.10
N SER A 68 1.39 0.82 5.99
CA SER A 68 1.50 2.25 5.71
C SER A 68 2.15 2.40 4.33
N VAL A 69 1.46 3.06 3.42
CA VAL A 69 1.94 3.28 2.05
C VAL A 69 2.24 4.76 1.88
N ASP A 70 3.49 5.08 1.56
CA ASP A 70 3.92 6.45 1.37
C ASP A 70 3.18 7.13 0.23
N VAL A 71 3.09 8.46 0.28
CA VAL A 71 2.57 9.29 -0.81
C VAL A 71 3.76 10.00 -1.48
N GLY A 72 3.48 10.76 -2.53
CA GLY A 72 4.52 11.46 -3.27
C GLY A 72 4.91 10.72 -4.54
N LEU A 73 3.91 10.35 -5.34
CA LEU A 73 4.13 9.64 -6.60
C LEU A 73 4.81 10.50 -7.66
N VAL A 74 4.57 11.81 -7.63
CA VAL A 74 5.15 12.72 -8.62
C VAL A 74 6.34 13.44 -8.01
N SER A 75 7.52 13.21 -8.58
CA SER A 75 8.74 13.85 -8.12
C SER A 75 8.82 15.32 -8.53
N GLY A 76 9.82 16.04 -8.03
CA GLY A 76 9.98 17.46 -8.32
C GLY A 76 10.20 17.77 -9.80
N ASP A 77 10.64 16.82 -10.60
CA ASP A 77 10.81 16.98 -12.06
C ASP A 77 9.57 16.58 -12.85
N GLY A 78 8.46 16.24 -12.18
CA GLY A 78 7.19 15.92 -12.84
C GLY A 78 7.03 14.46 -13.26
N ASN A 79 7.98 13.61 -12.93
CA ASN A 79 7.92 12.19 -13.30
C ASN A 79 7.34 11.34 -12.16
N ILE A 80 6.73 10.22 -12.53
CA ILE A 80 6.26 9.24 -11.54
C ILE A 80 7.48 8.54 -10.94
N VAL A 81 7.53 8.42 -9.62
CA VAL A 81 8.59 7.70 -8.93
C VAL A 81 8.52 6.20 -9.28
N ASN A 82 9.64 5.49 -9.15
CA ASN A 82 9.71 4.08 -9.55
C ASN A 82 8.97 3.15 -8.60
N TRP A 83 8.79 3.56 -7.35
CA TRP A 83 8.10 2.73 -6.35
C TRP A 83 7.64 3.60 -5.18
N LEU A 84 6.65 3.07 -4.46
CA LEU A 84 6.22 3.64 -3.17
C LEU A 84 6.66 2.71 -2.06
N GLY A 85 7.15 3.27 -0.97
CA GLY A 85 7.52 2.49 0.21
C GLY A 85 6.29 1.99 0.94
N VAL A 86 6.38 0.76 1.45
CA VAL A 86 5.33 0.13 2.26
C VAL A 86 5.95 -0.35 3.55
N TRP A 87 5.39 0.06 4.65
CA TRP A 87 5.82 -0.36 5.99
C TRP A 87 4.69 -1.18 6.61
N THR A 88 5.00 -2.38 7.04
CA THR A 88 3.98 -3.26 7.62
C THR A 88 4.31 -3.59 9.05
N THR A 89 3.30 -3.56 9.91
CA THR A 89 3.37 -4.02 11.30
C THR A 89 2.39 -5.15 11.49
N ILE A 90 2.84 -6.25 12.09
CA ILE A 90 1.99 -7.37 12.49
C ILE A 90 2.13 -7.49 13.99
N GLU A 91 1.01 -7.42 14.71
CA GLU A 91 1.05 -7.43 16.16
C GLU A 91 -0.09 -8.21 16.81
N ASP A 92 0.18 -8.72 18.01
CA ASP A 92 -0.83 -9.23 18.91
C ASP A 92 -0.69 -8.48 20.25
N GLU A 93 -1.31 -8.96 21.31
CA GLU A 93 -1.24 -8.30 22.62
C GLU A 93 0.17 -8.23 23.21
N ASP A 94 1.03 -9.17 22.84
CA ASP A 94 2.33 -9.37 23.50
C ASP A 94 3.54 -9.09 22.60
N PHE A 95 3.38 -9.12 21.28
CA PHE A 95 4.52 -9.08 20.37
C PHE A 95 4.18 -8.32 19.09
N GLU A 96 5.20 -7.68 18.52
CA GLU A 96 5.08 -6.92 17.29
C GLU A 96 6.29 -7.21 16.39
N THR A 97 6.05 -7.34 15.09
CA THR A 97 7.12 -7.41 14.11
C THR A 97 6.84 -6.44 12.96
N GLU A 98 7.89 -6.04 12.27
CA GLU A 98 7.82 -5.06 11.19
C GLU A 98 8.41 -5.62 9.92
N ASN A 99 7.94 -5.11 8.77
CA ASN A 99 8.44 -5.49 7.45
C ASN A 99 8.38 -4.29 6.52
N GLU A 100 9.34 -4.19 5.62
CA GLU A 100 9.38 -3.14 4.59
C GLU A 100 9.27 -3.78 3.21
N ASP A 101 8.49 -3.14 2.35
CA ASP A 101 8.30 -3.56 0.96
C ASP A 101 8.16 -2.35 0.04
N LYS A 102 8.01 -2.61 -1.23
CA LYS A 102 7.84 -1.58 -2.26
C LYS A 102 6.73 -1.97 -3.22
N ILE A 103 5.89 -1.01 -3.56
CA ILE A 103 4.94 -1.18 -4.66
C ILE A 103 5.56 -0.49 -5.86
N TYR A 104 5.94 -1.24 -6.88
CA TYR A 104 6.56 -0.69 -8.07
C TYR A 104 5.52 -0.06 -8.97
N THR A 105 5.88 1.09 -9.54
CA THR A 105 5.00 1.90 -10.40
C THR A 105 5.58 2.05 -11.80
N THR A 106 6.90 1.97 -11.92
CA THR A 106 7.59 2.06 -13.21
C THR A 106 8.64 0.97 -13.33
N THR A 107 9.13 0.78 -14.56
CA THR A 107 10.31 -0.03 -14.82
C THR A 107 11.55 0.75 -14.38
N ASP A 108 12.73 0.10 -14.38
CA ASP A 108 13.99 0.73 -14.01
C ASP A 108 14.34 1.94 -14.87
N ASP A 109 13.91 1.93 -16.12
CA ASP A 109 14.14 3.05 -17.06
C ASP A 109 13.04 4.11 -17.02
N GLY A 110 12.15 4.04 -16.02
CA GLY A 110 11.15 5.08 -15.79
C GLY A 110 9.85 4.94 -16.56
N LYS A 111 9.65 3.84 -17.27
CA LYS A 111 8.42 3.60 -18.02
C LYS A 111 7.30 3.12 -17.09
N LEU A 112 6.14 3.77 -17.13
CA LEU A 112 5.00 3.43 -16.31
C LEU A 112 4.57 1.97 -16.55
N LEU A 113 4.40 1.21 -15.47
CA LEU A 113 3.83 -0.12 -15.52
C LEU A 113 2.34 -0.05 -15.87
N THR A 114 1.79 -1.13 -16.36
CA THR A 114 0.34 -1.16 -16.61
C THR A 114 -0.39 -1.12 -15.28
N TYR A 115 -1.62 -0.66 -15.30
CA TYR A 115 -2.46 -0.61 -14.09
C TYR A 115 -2.68 -2.01 -13.50
N GLU A 116 -2.80 -3.02 -14.36
CA GLU A 116 -2.91 -4.40 -13.89
C GLU A 116 -1.65 -4.86 -13.17
N GLU A 117 -0.47 -4.48 -13.66
CA GLU A 117 0.80 -4.80 -13.01
C GLU A 117 0.93 -4.10 -11.66
N ILE A 118 0.55 -2.83 -11.57
CA ILE A 118 0.59 -2.07 -10.31
C ILE A 118 -0.37 -2.69 -9.28
N PHE A 119 -1.59 -2.99 -9.71
CA PHE A 119 -2.59 -3.63 -8.85
C PHE A 119 -2.09 -4.99 -8.37
N SER A 120 -1.50 -5.78 -9.27
CA SER A 120 -0.95 -7.10 -8.96
C SER A 120 0.21 -7.01 -7.98
N ASN A 121 1.08 -6.01 -8.13
CA ASN A 121 2.18 -5.78 -7.18
C ASN A 121 1.67 -5.51 -5.78
N ALA A 122 0.67 -4.65 -5.64
CA ALA A 122 0.07 -4.37 -4.33
C ALA A 122 -0.55 -5.63 -3.72
N GLY A 123 -1.30 -6.39 -4.52
CA GLY A 123 -1.91 -7.64 -4.07
C GLY A 123 -0.89 -8.68 -3.64
N SER A 124 0.23 -8.77 -4.36
CA SER A 124 1.31 -9.71 -4.03
C SER A 124 1.95 -9.38 -2.68
N ILE A 125 2.17 -8.10 -2.40
CA ILE A 125 2.73 -7.67 -1.12
C ILE A 125 1.80 -8.04 0.02
N ILE A 126 0.50 -7.79 -0.14
CA ILE A 126 -0.50 -8.16 0.88
C ILE A 126 -0.44 -9.66 1.14
N GLN A 127 -0.42 -10.47 0.08
CA GLN A 127 -0.40 -11.92 0.19
C GLN A 127 0.87 -12.44 0.86
N ILE A 128 2.03 -11.89 0.48
CA ILE A 128 3.32 -12.27 1.06
C ILE A 128 3.32 -11.99 2.57
N VAL A 129 2.86 -10.81 2.97
CA VAL A 129 2.81 -10.45 4.39
C VAL A 129 1.83 -11.35 5.14
N GLU A 130 0.64 -11.55 4.59
CA GLU A 130 -0.38 -12.38 5.24
C GLU A 130 0.03 -13.84 5.38
N ASN A 131 0.82 -14.36 4.46
CA ASN A 131 1.25 -15.77 4.50
C ASN A 131 2.64 -15.94 5.10
N ASP A 132 3.64 -15.31 4.48
CA ASP A 132 5.05 -15.57 4.80
C ASP A 132 5.53 -14.81 6.04
N ILE A 133 5.18 -13.52 6.12
CA ILE A 133 5.64 -12.69 7.24
C ILE A 133 4.90 -13.05 8.52
N THR A 134 3.64 -13.50 8.40
CA THR A 134 2.90 -14.00 9.57
C THR A 134 3.57 -15.25 10.15
N GLU A 135 4.08 -16.14 9.31
CA GLU A 135 4.85 -17.29 9.79
C GLU A 135 6.11 -16.85 10.53
N GLU A 136 6.84 -15.87 9.98
CA GLU A 136 8.02 -15.31 10.63
C GLU A 136 7.66 -14.67 11.98
N PHE A 137 6.52 -13.99 12.04
CA PHE A 137 6.03 -13.39 13.28
C PHE A 137 5.89 -14.45 14.36
N TYR A 138 5.24 -15.56 14.06
CA TYR A 138 5.05 -16.63 15.04
C TYR A 138 6.36 -17.32 15.40
N ASP A 139 7.28 -17.48 14.47
CA ASP A 139 8.59 -18.05 14.74
C ASP A 139 9.40 -17.15 15.68
N GLU A 140 9.42 -15.86 15.42
CA GLU A 140 10.11 -14.89 16.27
C GLU A 140 9.48 -14.83 17.66
N LYS A 141 8.16 -14.87 17.73
CA LYS A 141 7.44 -14.87 18.99
C LYS A 141 7.81 -16.08 19.84
N ARG A 142 7.90 -17.27 19.24
CA ARG A 142 8.32 -18.48 19.94
C ARG A 142 9.75 -18.40 20.48
N GLU A 143 10.65 -17.78 19.70
CA GLU A 143 12.05 -17.61 20.10
C GLU A 143 12.20 -16.67 21.30
N ASN A 144 11.23 -15.78 21.51
CA ASN A 144 11.27 -14.79 22.57
C ASN A 144 10.49 -15.21 23.84
N LEU A 145 10.03 -16.44 23.90
CA LEU A 145 9.31 -16.97 25.09
C LEU A 145 10.28 -17.50 26.15
#